data_a53675cd82f6b8742879b2cbeaea96bd
#
_entry.id   a53675cd82f6b8742879b2cbeaea96bd
#
_cell.length_a   1.000
_cell.length_b   1.000
_cell.length_c   1.000
_cell.angle_alpha   90.00
_cell.angle_beta   90.00
_cell.angle_gamma   90.00
#
_symmetry.space_group_name_H-M   'P 1'
#
loop_
_entity.id
_entity.type
_entity.pdbx_description
1 polymer ?
#
loop_
_entity_poly.entity_id
_entity_poly.type
_entity_poly.pdbx_seq_one_letter_code
_entity_poly.pdbx_strand_id
1 'polypeptide(L)'
;MSDRLEFREKLGGILQKAQGAQNVLSVREVEEYFAEDGLSREQMELVCDYLLSQKVAVKGYVKQGGTVTEKTEEQAEEHYTEEEKRYLARYMEEIKTIKAEEAGERQKLFAASIEGDALARGRLIELYLEKVVEAAKEMYHKEVFLGDLIQEGNVSLMLALDELESVEEVHGKIMEEVRAGMQMLIEEQTEVKRRDHTLLEKYTDLDDNIKKLKEETGRDVTIEEVSAFLDMPEEEINDILNLGEQ
;
A
#
# COMPACT_ATOMS: atom_id res chain seq x y z
N MET A 1 10.11 -28.53 -13.93
CA MET A 1 11.07 -27.41 -14.12
C MET A 1 11.20 -26.99 -15.58
N SER A 2 10.83 -27.84 -16.52
CA SER A 2 10.84 -27.56 -17.97
C SER A 2 9.84 -26.46 -18.36
N ASP A 3 8.60 -26.55 -17.89
CA ASP A 3 7.49 -25.66 -18.31
C ASP A 3 7.74 -24.15 -18.06
N ARG A 4 8.46 -23.81 -16.99
CA ARG A 4 8.77 -22.38 -16.68
C ARG A 4 9.82 -21.78 -17.62
N LEU A 5 10.77 -22.57 -18.07
CA LEU A 5 11.80 -22.12 -19.01
C LEU A 5 11.21 -21.96 -20.41
N GLU A 6 10.41 -22.91 -20.85
CA GLU A 6 9.71 -22.88 -22.14
C GLU A 6 8.74 -21.70 -22.24
N PHE A 7 7.97 -21.45 -21.18
CA PHE A 7 7.07 -20.30 -21.12
C PHE A 7 7.82 -18.94 -21.16
N ARG A 8 8.97 -18.85 -20.49
CA ARG A 8 9.82 -17.66 -20.52
C ARG A 8 10.42 -17.42 -21.91
N GLU A 9 10.82 -18.47 -22.62
CA GLU A 9 11.30 -18.37 -23.99
C GLU A 9 10.16 -17.94 -24.94
N LYS A 10 8.94 -18.43 -24.77
CA LYS A 10 7.77 -17.99 -25.52
C LYS A 10 7.42 -16.52 -25.27
N LEU A 11 7.53 -16.04 -24.02
CA LEU A 11 7.37 -14.61 -23.73
C LEU A 11 8.44 -13.77 -24.43
N GLY A 12 9.67 -14.23 -24.53
CA GLY A 12 10.72 -13.58 -25.32
C GLY A 12 10.40 -13.58 -26.82
N GLY A 13 9.86 -14.70 -27.34
CA GLY A 13 9.50 -14.85 -28.75
C GLY A 13 8.35 -13.92 -29.18
N ILE A 14 7.32 -13.76 -28.36
CA ILE A 14 6.22 -12.83 -28.68
C ILE A 14 6.65 -11.36 -28.63
N LEU A 15 7.59 -11.01 -27.75
CA LEU A 15 8.21 -9.67 -27.74
C LEU A 15 8.99 -9.40 -29.04
N GLN A 16 9.73 -10.38 -29.53
CA GLN A 16 10.45 -10.27 -30.78
C GLN A 16 9.50 -10.15 -32.00
N LYS A 17 8.37 -10.88 -31.98
CA LYS A 17 7.30 -10.74 -32.97
C LYS A 17 6.67 -9.35 -32.91
N ALA A 18 6.44 -8.79 -31.71
CA ALA A 18 5.93 -7.44 -31.52
C ALA A 18 6.88 -6.37 -32.08
N GLN A 19 8.19 -6.51 -31.89
CA GLN A 19 9.20 -5.59 -32.44
C GLN A 19 9.14 -5.56 -33.97
N GLY A 20 8.91 -6.70 -34.62
CA GLY A 20 8.69 -6.77 -36.07
C GLY A 20 7.38 -6.13 -36.53
N ALA A 21 6.40 -5.96 -35.65
CA ALA A 21 5.08 -5.38 -35.89
C ALA A 21 4.92 -3.97 -35.30
N GLN A 22 5.99 -3.18 -35.24
CA GLN A 22 6.02 -1.81 -34.71
C GLN A 22 5.53 -1.70 -33.24
N ASN A 23 5.78 -2.73 -32.44
CA ASN A 23 5.34 -2.86 -31.05
C ASN A 23 3.81 -2.82 -30.86
N VAL A 24 3.05 -3.30 -31.84
CA VAL A 24 1.58 -3.38 -31.77
C VAL A 24 1.16 -4.81 -32.13
N LEU A 25 0.42 -5.47 -31.24
CA LEU A 25 -0.23 -6.76 -31.46
C LEU A 25 -1.73 -6.63 -31.18
N SER A 26 -2.55 -7.51 -31.74
CA SER A 26 -3.95 -7.66 -31.33
C SER A 26 -4.08 -8.75 -30.27
N VAL A 27 -5.13 -8.69 -29.42
CA VAL A 27 -5.47 -9.77 -28.46
C VAL A 27 -5.51 -11.11 -29.16
N ARG A 28 -6.10 -11.17 -30.35
CA ARG A 28 -6.23 -12.39 -31.12
C ARG A 28 -4.88 -13.00 -31.54
N GLU A 29 -3.91 -12.16 -31.90
CA GLU A 29 -2.56 -12.62 -32.25
C GLU A 29 -1.80 -13.15 -31.03
N VAL A 30 -2.07 -12.60 -29.84
CA VAL A 30 -1.54 -13.10 -28.57
C VAL A 30 -2.18 -14.44 -28.20
N GLU A 31 -3.51 -14.56 -28.32
CA GLU A 31 -4.25 -15.80 -28.08
C GLU A 31 -3.81 -16.92 -29.04
N GLU A 32 -3.66 -16.63 -30.32
CA GLU A 32 -3.18 -17.60 -31.34
C GLU A 32 -1.74 -18.05 -31.03
N TYR A 33 -0.90 -17.17 -30.53
CA TYR A 33 0.50 -17.49 -30.21
C TYR A 33 0.63 -18.45 -29.01
N PHE A 34 -0.26 -18.32 -28.04
CA PHE A 34 -0.29 -19.15 -26.84
C PHE A 34 -1.39 -20.25 -26.88
N ALA A 35 -2.00 -20.48 -28.03
CA ALA A 35 -3.11 -21.44 -28.17
C ALA A 35 -2.75 -22.85 -27.71
N GLU A 36 -1.51 -23.30 -27.94
CA GLU A 36 -1.01 -24.61 -27.54
C GLU A 36 -0.73 -24.73 -26.03
N ASP A 37 -0.56 -23.61 -25.33
CA ASP A 37 -0.21 -23.60 -23.90
C ASP A 37 -1.44 -23.74 -22.99
N GLY A 38 -2.66 -23.70 -23.55
CA GLY A 38 -3.91 -23.89 -22.81
C GLY A 38 -4.12 -22.89 -21.66
N LEU A 39 -3.65 -21.66 -21.83
CA LEU A 39 -3.71 -20.62 -20.79
C LEU A 39 -5.16 -20.28 -20.43
N SER A 40 -5.45 -20.14 -19.15
CA SER A 40 -6.73 -19.60 -18.70
C SER A 40 -6.87 -18.13 -19.10
N ARG A 41 -8.11 -17.62 -19.09
CA ARG A 41 -8.38 -16.21 -19.39
C ARG A 41 -7.57 -15.26 -18.52
N GLU A 42 -7.45 -15.55 -17.22
CA GLU A 42 -6.67 -14.77 -16.26
C GLU A 42 -5.17 -14.80 -16.59
N GLN A 43 -4.65 -15.95 -17.00
CA GLN A 43 -3.26 -16.07 -17.41
C GLN A 43 -2.98 -15.32 -18.73
N MET A 44 -3.94 -15.29 -19.64
CA MET A 44 -3.86 -14.51 -20.87
C MET A 44 -3.87 -13.00 -20.60
N GLU A 45 -4.67 -12.54 -19.65
CA GLU A 45 -4.69 -11.15 -19.19
C GLU A 45 -3.34 -10.75 -18.58
N LEU A 46 -2.70 -11.62 -17.79
CA LEU A 46 -1.34 -11.41 -17.26
C LEU A 46 -0.28 -11.31 -18.37
N VAL A 47 -0.42 -12.11 -19.43
CA VAL A 47 0.47 -12.01 -20.62
C VAL A 47 0.28 -10.67 -21.32
N CYS A 48 -0.95 -10.21 -21.50
CA CYS A 48 -1.24 -8.91 -22.11
C CYS A 48 -0.70 -7.76 -21.24
N ASP A 49 -0.85 -7.84 -19.93
CA ASP A 49 -0.28 -6.86 -18.98
C ASP A 49 1.25 -6.83 -19.01
N TYR A 50 1.88 -8.00 -19.12
CA TYR A 50 3.31 -8.10 -19.31
C TYR A 50 3.76 -7.42 -20.61
N LEU A 51 3.07 -7.66 -21.73
CA LEU A 51 3.36 -7.02 -23.01
C LEU A 51 3.23 -5.50 -22.95
N LEU A 52 2.20 -4.98 -22.28
CA LEU A 52 2.03 -3.55 -22.03
C LEU A 52 3.19 -2.98 -21.19
N SER A 53 3.65 -3.71 -20.15
CA SER A 53 4.82 -3.30 -19.35
C SER A 53 6.11 -3.20 -20.17
N GLN A 54 6.23 -4.01 -21.23
CA GLN A 54 7.33 -3.99 -22.19
C GLN A 54 7.12 -2.98 -23.34
N LYS A 55 6.15 -2.06 -23.20
CA LYS A 55 5.79 -1.02 -24.18
C LYS A 55 5.29 -1.57 -25.54
N VAL A 56 4.68 -2.74 -25.51
CA VAL A 56 3.94 -3.32 -26.66
C VAL A 56 2.47 -2.98 -26.49
N ALA A 57 1.89 -2.27 -27.46
CA ALA A 57 0.46 -1.97 -27.47
C ALA A 57 -0.35 -3.21 -27.92
N VAL A 58 -1.31 -3.64 -27.12
CA VAL A 58 -2.20 -4.77 -27.44
C VAL A 58 -3.56 -4.23 -27.85
N LYS A 59 -3.87 -4.20 -29.16
CA LYS A 59 -5.14 -3.73 -29.68
C LYS A 59 -6.28 -4.66 -29.26
N GLY A 60 -7.33 -4.07 -28.69
CA GLY A 60 -8.49 -4.82 -28.19
C GLY A 60 -8.32 -5.28 -26.74
N TYR A 61 -7.15 -5.06 -26.13
CA TYR A 61 -6.93 -5.19 -24.70
C TYR A 61 -6.90 -3.80 -24.10
N VAL A 62 -7.88 -3.50 -23.29
CA VAL A 62 -7.81 -2.38 -22.35
C VAL A 62 -7.32 -3.01 -21.06
N LYS A 63 -6.16 -2.58 -20.57
CA LYS A 63 -5.76 -2.87 -19.20
C LYS A 63 -6.94 -2.40 -18.34
N GLN A 64 -7.76 -3.32 -17.91
CA GLN A 64 -8.63 -3.07 -16.80
C GLN A 64 -7.62 -2.80 -15.69
N GLY A 65 -7.52 -1.53 -15.31
CA GLY A 65 -6.60 -1.07 -14.29
C GLY A 65 -6.63 -2.09 -13.19
N GLY A 66 -5.43 -2.62 -12.85
CA GLY A 66 -5.23 -3.90 -12.17
C GLY A 66 -6.48 -4.35 -11.50
N THR A 67 -6.99 -5.48 -11.81
CA THR A 67 -8.15 -6.02 -11.10
C THR A 67 -7.81 -5.89 -9.63
N VAL A 68 -8.26 -4.80 -9.03
CA VAL A 68 -8.96 -4.96 -7.78
C VAL A 68 -10.03 -5.98 -8.19
N THR A 69 -9.74 -7.29 -8.06
CA THR A 69 -10.78 -8.20 -7.70
C THR A 69 -11.55 -7.37 -6.71
N GLU A 70 -12.82 -7.06 -7.00
CA GLU A 70 -13.74 -6.74 -5.93
C GLU A 70 -13.50 -7.87 -4.94
N LYS A 71 -12.55 -7.63 -4.03
CA LYS A 71 -12.44 -8.44 -2.82
C LYS A 71 -13.81 -8.19 -2.25
N THR A 72 -14.70 -9.16 -2.37
CA THR A 72 -15.97 -9.13 -1.66
C THR A 72 -15.62 -8.62 -0.28
N GLU A 73 -16.37 -7.68 0.26
CA GLU A 73 -16.08 -7.04 1.55
C GLU A 73 -15.67 -8.10 2.59
N GLU A 74 -16.25 -9.31 2.50
CA GLU A 74 -15.89 -10.50 3.27
C GLU A 74 -14.43 -10.97 3.08
N GLN A 75 -13.84 -10.88 1.87
CA GLN A 75 -12.43 -11.30 1.64
C GLN A 75 -11.41 -10.25 2.09
N ALA A 76 -11.78 -8.99 2.12
CA ALA A 76 -10.95 -7.93 2.69
C ALA A 76 -10.96 -8.00 4.22
N GLU A 77 -12.10 -8.35 4.83
CA GLU A 77 -12.24 -8.51 6.28
C GLU A 77 -11.50 -9.73 6.86
N GLU A 78 -11.17 -10.74 6.04
CA GLU A 78 -10.31 -11.86 6.47
C GLU A 78 -8.89 -11.42 6.84
N HIS A 79 -8.44 -10.27 6.35
CA HIS A 79 -7.08 -9.76 6.60
C HIS A 79 -7.00 -8.84 7.84
N TYR A 80 -8.14 -8.36 8.37
CA TYR A 80 -8.16 -7.49 9.53
C TYR A 80 -7.98 -8.28 10.83
N THR A 81 -7.27 -7.70 11.78
CA THR A 81 -7.19 -8.22 13.15
C THR A 81 -8.55 -8.13 13.83
N GLU A 82 -8.76 -8.90 14.89
CA GLU A 82 -10.02 -8.84 15.67
C GLU A 82 -10.24 -7.46 16.32
N GLU A 83 -9.16 -6.73 16.58
CA GLU A 83 -9.22 -5.37 17.10
C GLU A 83 -9.70 -4.40 16.03
N GLU A 84 -9.15 -4.49 14.81
CA GLU A 84 -9.57 -3.70 13.67
C GLU A 84 -11.02 -3.94 13.29
N LYS A 85 -11.48 -5.18 13.29
CA LYS A 85 -12.88 -5.53 13.06
C LYS A 85 -13.81 -4.88 14.08
N ARG A 86 -13.45 -4.93 15.38
CA ARG A 86 -14.24 -4.28 16.44
C ARG A 86 -14.26 -2.77 16.30
N TYR A 87 -13.10 -2.18 15.99
CA TYR A 87 -13.00 -0.76 15.76
C TYR A 87 -13.88 -0.31 14.58
N LEU A 88 -13.75 -1.00 13.44
CA LEU A 88 -14.52 -0.71 12.24
C LEU A 88 -16.03 -0.85 12.47
N ALA A 89 -16.47 -1.94 13.12
CA ALA A 89 -17.87 -2.16 13.42
C ALA A 89 -18.46 -1.03 14.29
N ARG A 90 -17.75 -0.63 15.34
CA ARG A 90 -18.14 0.49 16.18
C ARG A 90 -18.20 1.81 15.42
N TYR A 91 -17.16 2.11 14.64
CA TYR A 91 -17.08 3.33 13.87
C TYR A 91 -18.23 3.42 12.83
N MET A 92 -18.53 2.30 12.16
CA MET A 92 -19.65 2.22 11.21
C MET A 92 -21.01 2.37 11.89
N GLU A 93 -21.19 1.90 13.12
CA GLU A 93 -22.42 2.17 13.90
C GLU A 93 -22.60 3.66 14.19
N GLU A 94 -21.51 4.36 14.54
CA GLU A 94 -21.55 5.80 14.79
C GLU A 94 -21.88 6.57 13.51
N ILE A 95 -21.28 6.22 12.36
CA ILE A 95 -21.58 6.85 11.06
C ILE A 95 -23.03 6.62 10.61
N LYS A 96 -23.61 5.45 10.85
CA LYS A 96 -25.01 5.14 10.48
C LYS A 96 -26.04 6.09 11.12
N THR A 97 -25.67 6.77 12.20
CA THR A 97 -26.54 7.75 12.87
C THR A 97 -26.60 9.09 12.12
N ILE A 98 -25.68 9.33 11.21
CA ILE A 98 -25.59 10.56 10.43
C ILE A 98 -26.78 10.65 9.46
N LYS A 99 -27.41 11.81 9.43
CA LYS A 99 -28.56 12.06 8.53
C LYS A 99 -28.11 11.91 7.07
N ALA A 100 -28.89 11.17 6.28
CA ALA A 100 -28.64 11.03 4.85
C ALA A 100 -28.61 12.38 4.12
N GLU A 101 -27.83 12.47 3.04
CA GLU A 101 -27.71 13.66 2.20
C GLU A 101 -29.03 13.96 1.50
N GLU A 102 -29.44 15.23 1.50
CA GLU A 102 -30.56 15.70 0.72
C GLU A 102 -30.16 16.13 -0.71
N ALA A 103 -31.08 16.06 -1.67
CA ALA A 103 -30.77 16.42 -3.05
C ALA A 103 -30.25 17.88 -3.17
N GLY A 104 -29.01 18.03 -3.66
CA GLY A 104 -28.38 19.34 -3.84
C GLY A 104 -27.85 19.97 -2.53
N GLU A 105 -27.89 19.26 -1.40
CA GLU A 105 -27.35 19.71 -0.12
C GLU A 105 -25.84 19.99 -0.24
N ARG A 106 -25.07 19.07 -0.80
CA ARG A 106 -23.62 19.15 -0.90
C ARG A 106 -23.11 20.39 -1.62
N GLN A 107 -23.75 20.77 -2.73
CA GLN A 107 -23.37 21.97 -3.48
C GLN A 107 -23.55 23.25 -2.66
N LYS A 108 -24.65 23.34 -1.88
CA LYS A 108 -24.89 24.47 -0.99
C LYS A 108 -23.90 24.53 0.16
N LEU A 109 -23.58 23.36 0.72
CA LEU A 109 -22.61 23.24 1.81
C LEU A 109 -21.21 23.63 1.35
N PHE A 110 -20.77 23.25 0.16
CA PHE A 110 -19.49 23.68 -0.39
C PHE A 110 -19.44 25.20 -0.55
N ALA A 111 -20.46 25.83 -1.12
CA ALA A 111 -20.50 27.27 -1.26
C ALA A 111 -20.42 27.98 0.10
N ALA A 112 -21.22 27.53 1.09
CA ALA A 112 -21.20 28.08 2.43
C ALA A 112 -19.86 27.84 3.17
N SER A 113 -19.24 26.67 2.97
CA SER A 113 -17.93 26.35 3.58
C SER A 113 -16.83 27.29 3.07
N ILE A 114 -16.83 27.62 1.78
CA ILE A 114 -15.89 28.60 1.19
C ILE A 114 -16.10 30.00 1.76
N GLU A 115 -17.37 30.36 2.07
CA GLU A 115 -17.71 31.61 2.74
C GLU A 115 -17.35 31.63 4.27
N GLY A 116 -16.84 30.51 4.79
CA GLY A 116 -16.38 30.38 6.16
C GLY A 116 -17.42 29.83 7.15
N ASP A 117 -18.53 29.25 6.66
CA ASP A 117 -19.54 28.64 7.53
C ASP A 117 -19.03 27.32 8.13
N ALA A 118 -18.71 27.36 9.42
CA ALA A 118 -18.22 26.20 10.17
C ALA A 118 -19.25 25.06 10.29
N LEU A 119 -20.56 25.38 10.30
CA LEU A 119 -21.60 24.35 10.37
C LEU A 119 -21.73 23.61 9.05
N ALA A 120 -21.64 24.34 7.93
CA ALA A 120 -21.62 23.76 6.60
C ALA A 120 -20.40 22.82 6.43
N ARG A 121 -19.23 23.25 6.92
CA ARG A 121 -18.01 22.44 6.92
C ARG A 121 -18.17 21.18 7.77
N GLY A 122 -18.66 21.31 9.01
CA GLY A 122 -18.95 20.17 9.87
C GLY A 122 -19.88 19.15 9.19
N ARG A 123 -20.92 19.63 8.52
CA ARG A 123 -21.85 18.78 7.79
C ARG A 123 -21.20 18.09 6.58
N LEU A 124 -20.29 18.77 5.87
CA LEU A 124 -19.51 18.16 4.79
C LEU A 124 -18.62 17.03 5.32
N ILE A 125 -17.93 17.24 6.44
CA ILE A 125 -17.14 16.20 7.09
C ILE A 125 -18.01 14.97 7.33
N GLU A 126 -19.16 15.11 7.99
CA GLU A 126 -20.10 14.01 8.24
C GLU A 126 -20.45 13.23 6.96
N LEU A 127 -20.74 13.92 5.85
CA LEU A 127 -21.12 13.32 4.58
C LEU A 127 -19.97 12.59 3.86
N TYR A 128 -18.73 12.83 4.27
CA TYR A 128 -17.54 12.17 3.69
C TYR A 128 -17.00 11.02 4.52
N LEU A 129 -17.40 10.86 5.79
CA LEU A 129 -16.84 9.83 6.67
C LEU A 129 -16.92 8.41 6.10
N GLU A 130 -18.04 8.06 5.46
CA GLU A 130 -18.19 6.74 4.81
C GLU A 130 -17.18 6.55 3.67
N LYS A 131 -16.95 7.59 2.86
CA LYS A 131 -15.96 7.57 1.78
C LYS A 131 -14.52 7.49 2.28
N VAL A 132 -14.24 8.09 3.43
CA VAL A 132 -12.94 7.96 4.10
C VAL A 132 -12.72 6.52 4.53
N VAL A 133 -13.74 5.87 5.10
CA VAL A 133 -13.66 4.44 5.46
C VAL A 133 -13.45 3.55 4.23
N GLU A 134 -14.16 3.81 3.13
CA GLU A 134 -13.97 3.10 1.86
C GLU A 134 -12.52 3.24 1.37
N ALA A 135 -11.98 4.47 1.35
CA ALA A 135 -10.60 4.73 0.97
C ALA A 135 -9.59 4.02 1.89
N ALA A 136 -9.81 4.04 3.21
CA ALA A 136 -8.95 3.34 4.17
C ALA A 136 -8.97 1.82 3.99
N LYS A 137 -10.13 1.24 3.67
CA LYS A 137 -10.24 -0.19 3.32
C LYS A 137 -9.49 -0.54 2.03
N GLU A 138 -9.59 0.33 0.99
CA GLU A 138 -8.86 0.15 -0.28
C GLU A 138 -7.34 0.22 -0.09
N MET A 139 -6.87 1.10 0.81
CA MET A 139 -5.46 1.35 1.07
C MET A 139 -4.89 0.55 2.25
N TYR A 140 -5.67 -0.40 2.78
CA TYR A 140 -5.28 -1.19 3.95
C TYR A 140 -3.88 -1.80 3.81
N HIS A 141 -3.07 -1.61 4.83
CA HIS A 141 -1.74 -2.17 4.93
C HIS A 141 -1.55 -2.88 6.28
N LYS A 142 -1.10 -4.13 6.24
CA LYS A 142 -0.98 -5.03 7.42
C LYS A 142 -0.12 -4.47 8.57
N GLU A 143 0.76 -3.53 8.27
CA GLU A 143 1.64 -2.91 9.26
C GLU A 143 1.09 -1.61 9.84
N VAL A 144 -0.06 -1.14 9.35
CA VAL A 144 -0.72 0.08 9.81
C VAL A 144 -2.10 -0.31 10.34
N PHE A 145 -2.42 0.10 11.55
CA PHE A 145 -3.73 -0.17 12.14
C PHE A 145 -4.82 0.55 11.33
N LEU A 146 -5.87 -0.19 10.91
CA LEU A 146 -6.93 0.37 10.08
C LEU A 146 -7.59 1.62 10.71
N GLY A 147 -7.69 1.64 12.05
CA GLY A 147 -8.22 2.79 12.78
C GLY A 147 -7.38 4.04 12.61
N ASP A 148 -6.05 3.91 12.61
CA ASP A 148 -5.14 5.04 12.41
C ASP A 148 -5.27 5.58 10.98
N LEU A 149 -5.41 4.67 10.02
CA LEU A 149 -5.61 5.04 8.61
C LEU A 149 -6.92 5.82 8.41
N ILE A 150 -8.02 5.40 9.07
CA ILE A 150 -9.29 6.14 9.06
C ILE A 150 -9.14 7.50 9.73
N GLN A 151 -8.42 7.60 10.87
CA GLN A 151 -8.20 8.86 11.56
C GLN A 151 -7.37 9.84 10.72
N GLU A 152 -6.30 9.36 10.09
CA GLU A 152 -5.48 10.18 9.19
C GLU A 152 -6.30 10.68 8.00
N GLY A 153 -7.13 9.82 7.42
CA GLY A 153 -8.07 10.21 6.37
C GLY A 153 -9.06 11.29 6.81
N ASN A 154 -9.55 11.21 8.07
CA ASN A 154 -10.42 12.26 8.63
C ASN A 154 -9.67 13.59 8.83
N VAL A 155 -8.42 13.55 9.28
CA VAL A 155 -7.57 14.75 9.42
C VAL A 155 -7.32 15.38 8.06
N SER A 156 -6.92 14.59 7.08
CA SER A 156 -6.71 15.05 5.70
C SER A 156 -7.99 15.61 5.06
N LEU A 157 -9.15 15.00 5.34
CA LEU A 157 -10.46 15.52 4.92
C LEU A 157 -10.72 16.92 5.50
N MET A 158 -10.46 17.12 6.81
CA MET A 158 -10.65 18.42 7.44
C MET A 158 -9.72 19.47 6.83
N LEU A 159 -8.45 19.15 6.60
CA LEU A 159 -7.48 20.04 5.97
C LEU A 159 -7.90 20.40 4.54
N ALA A 160 -8.30 19.41 3.74
CA ALA A 160 -8.75 19.62 2.38
C ALA A 160 -10.00 20.54 2.31
N LEU A 161 -10.91 20.44 3.29
CA LEU A 161 -12.06 21.32 3.38
C LEU A 161 -11.72 22.73 3.86
N ASP A 162 -10.68 22.91 4.67
CA ASP A 162 -10.18 24.20 5.12
C ASP A 162 -9.48 24.98 4.00
N GLU A 163 -8.80 24.28 3.09
CA GLU A 163 -8.08 24.86 1.95
C GLU A 163 -8.95 25.06 0.70
N LEU A 164 -10.25 24.84 0.82
CA LEU A 164 -11.15 24.86 -0.33
C LEU A 164 -11.41 26.29 -0.84
N GLU A 165 -10.94 26.61 -2.05
CA GLU A 165 -11.10 27.92 -2.68
C GLU A 165 -12.18 27.96 -3.77
N SER A 166 -12.57 26.84 -4.35
CA SER A 166 -13.53 26.77 -5.45
C SER A 166 -14.42 25.52 -5.37
N VAL A 167 -15.59 25.58 -6.04
CA VAL A 167 -16.58 24.48 -6.05
C VAL A 167 -16.34 23.52 -7.22
N GLU A 168 -15.37 23.80 -8.11
CA GLU A 168 -15.10 22.99 -9.29
C GLU A 168 -14.22 21.77 -8.97
N GLU A 169 -14.67 20.58 -9.36
CA GLU A 169 -13.97 19.30 -9.16
C GLU A 169 -13.60 18.97 -7.71
N VAL A 170 -14.33 19.58 -6.76
CA VAL A 170 -14.02 19.53 -5.31
C VAL A 170 -13.94 18.10 -4.79
N HIS A 171 -14.87 17.24 -5.19
CA HIS A 171 -14.93 15.86 -4.68
C HIS A 171 -13.66 15.07 -5.01
N GLY A 172 -13.15 15.19 -6.25
CA GLY A 172 -11.93 14.52 -6.68
C GLY A 172 -10.72 14.98 -5.87
N LYS A 173 -10.57 16.30 -5.72
CA LYS A 173 -9.46 16.91 -4.97
C LYS A 173 -9.47 16.50 -3.48
N ILE A 174 -10.63 16.55 -2.83
CA ILE A 174 -10.77 16.13 -1.43
C ILE A 174 -10.34 14.66 -1.26
N MET A 175 -10.82 13.77 -2.12
CA MET A 175 -10.47 12.35 -2.01
C MET A 175 -9.02 12.06 -2.40
N GLU A 176 -8.41 12.89 -3.25
CA GLU A 176 -6.98 12.84 -3.55
C GLU A 176 -6.15 13.20 -2.31
N GLU A 177 -6.46 14.30 -1.63
CA GLU A 177 -5.80 14.71 -0.38
C GLU A 177 -5.99 13.68 0.74
N VAL A 178 -7.20 13.12 0.89
CA VAL A 178 -7.47 12.05 1.85
C VAL A 178 -6.57 10.83 1.58
N ARG A 179 -6.46 10.41 0.32
CA ARG A 179 -5.58 9.28 -0.02
C ARG A 179 -4.09 9.62 0.12
N ALA A 180 -3.70 10.85 -0.19
CA ALA A 180 -2.32 11.30 -0.02
C ALA A 180 -1.88 11.26 1.45
N GLY A 181 -2.72 11.75 2.37
CA GLY A 181 -2.43 11.67 3.80
C GLY A 181 -2.34 10.23 4.30
N MET A 182 -3.27 9.36 3.92
CA MET A 182 -3.20 7.94 4.24
C MET A 182 -1.92 7.28 3.71
N GLN A 183 -1.51 7.61 2.50
CA GLN A 183 -0.29 7.09 1.89
C GLN A 183 0.95 7.53 2.66
N MET A 184 1.02 8.79 3.08
CA MET A 184 2.11 9.30 3.91
C MET A 184 2.21 8.55 5.25
N LEU A 185 1.08 8.29 5.91
CA LEU A 185 1.05 7.52 7.15
C LEU A 185 1.57 6.10 6.94
N ILE A 186 1.16 5.43 5.84
CA ILE A 186 1.65 4.09 5.50
C ILE A 186 3.16 4.10 5.30
N GLU A 187 3.69 5.05 4.54
CA GLU A 187 5.12 5.17 4.27
C GLU A 187 5.91 5.42 5.55
N GLU A 188 5.45 6.33 6.41
CA GLU A 188 6.08 6.65 7.69
C GLU A 188 6.12 5.42 8.61
N GLN A 189 4.99 4.77 8.85
CA GLN A 189 4.92 3.64 9.76
C GLN A 189 5.68 2.40 9.25
N THR A 190 5.64 2.14 7.95
CA THR A 190 6.40 1.03 7.36
C THR A 190 7.90 1.28 7.40
N GLU A 191 8.35 2.51 7.18
CA GLU A 191 9.76 2.89 7.27
C GLU A 191 10.28 2.77 8.72
N VAL A 192 9.49 3.22 9.72
CA VAL A 192 9.83 3.06 11.14
C VAL A 192 9.99 1.59 11.47
N LYS A 193 9.01 0.74 11.14
CA LYS A 193 9.09 -0.70 11.40
C LYS A 193 10.25 -1.38 10.70
N ARG A 194 10.58 -0.96 9.47
CA ARG A 194 11.74 -1.47 8.75
C ARG A 194 13.04 -1.13 9.46
N ARG A 195 13.17 0.09 9.98
CA ARG A 195 14.34 0.50 10.77
C ARG A 195 14.46 -0.30 12.06
N ASP A 196 13.34 -0.44 12.78
CA ASP A 196 13.30 -1.20 14.03
C ASP A 196 13.69 -2.67 13.79
N HIS A 197 13.18 -3.30 12.72
CA HIS A 197 13.54 -4.68 12.35
C HIS A 197 15.02 -4.82 12.02
N THR A 198 15.57 -3.90 11.22
CA THR A 198 16.99 -3.90 10.87
C THR A 198 17.88 -3.73 12.11
N LEU A 199 17.46 -2.91 13.06
CA LEU A 199 18.17 -2.70 14.31
C LEU A 199 18.13 -3.95 15.19
N LEU A 200 16.95 -4.58 15.29
CA LEU A 200 16.77 -5.83 16.04
C LEU A 200 17.61 -6.99 15.45
N GLU A 201 17.69 -7.10 14.13
CA GLU A 201 18.55 -8.05 13.44
C GLU A 201 20.01 -7.80 13.78
N LYS A 202 20.48 -6.55 13.68
CA LYS A 202 21.86 -6.18 14.05
C LYS A 202 22.18 -6.52 15.52
N TYR A 203 21.26 -6.24 16.43
CA TYR A 203 21.42 -6.57 17.85
C TYR A 203 21.51 -8.09 18.07
N THR A 204 20.62 -8.86 17.43
CA THR A 204 20.60 -10.32 17.56
C THR A 204 21.88 -10.93 17.01
N ASP A 205 22.33 -10.50 15.84
CA ASP A 205 23.59 -10.94 15.23
C ASP A 205 24.80 -10.61 16.11
N LEU A 206 24.83 -9.42 16.70
CA LEU A 206 25.89 -9.00 17.61
C LEU A 206 25.93 -9.85 18.89
N ASP A 207 24.77 -10.07 19.53
CA ASP A 207 24.64 -10.87 20.73
C ASP A 207 25.06 -12.35 20.48
N ASP A 208 24.66 -12.92 19.36
CA ASP A 208 25.02 -14.27 18.96
C ASP A 208 26.56 -14.39 18.69
N ASN A 209 27.19 -13.40 18.11
CA ASN A 209 28.61 -13.37 17.88
C ASN A 209 29.41 -13.18 19.19
N ILE A 210 28.90 -12.34 20.11
CA ILE A 210 29.47 -12.18 21.46
C ILE A 210 29.41 -13.52 22.22
N LYS A 211 28.29 -14.24 22.16
CA LYS A 211 28.13 -15.56 22.79
C LYS A 211 29.13 -16.58 22.22
N LYS A 212 29.27 -16.66 20.90
CA LYS A 212 30.22 -17.54 20.24
C LYS A 212 31.67 -17.26 20.69
N LEU A 213 32.07 -16.00 20.71
CA LEU A 213 33.40 -15.59 21.17
C LEU A 213 33.63 -15.94 22.64
N LYS A 214 32.62 -15.79 23.52
CA LYS A 214 32.68 -16.21 24.93
C LYS A 214 32.84 -17.73 25.05
N GLU A 215 32.14 -18.51 24.25
CA GLU A 215 32.27 -19.97 24.22
C GLU A 215 33.68 -20.42 23.75
N GLU A 216 34.21 -19.79 22.70
CA GLU A 216 35.51 -20.11 22.14
C GLU A 216 36.67 -19.72 23.07
N THR A 217 36.55 -18.56 23.75
CA THR A 217 37.60 -18.04 24.63
C THR A 217 37.50 -18.56 26.06
N GLY A 218 36.33 -19.07 26.47
CA GLY A 218 36.05 -19.55 27.82
C GLY A 218 36.00 -18.44 28.88
N ARG A 219 35.91 -17.15 28.45
CA ARG A 219 35.87 -15.96 29.32
C ARG A 219 34.99 -14.86 28.69
N ASP A 220 34.70 -13.85 29.49
CA ASP A 220 34.08 -12.65 28.96
C ASP A 220 34.99 -11.94 27.95
N VAL A 221 34.42 -11.42 26.90
CA VAL A 221 35.09 -10.71 25.81
C VAL A 221 34.90 -9.20 25.96
N THR A 222 35.93 -8.45 25.56
CA THR A 222 35.89 -6.98 25.56
C THR A 222 35.31 -6.47 24.25
N ILE A 223 34.84 -5.22 24.27
CA ILE A 223 34.29 -4.54 23.05
C ILE A 223 35.38 -4.48 21.97
N GLU A 224 36.64 -4.25 22.33
CA GLU A 224 37.78 -4.24 21.41
C GLU A 224 37.96 -5.59 20.70
N GLU A 225 37.77 -6.71 21.41
CA GLU A 225 37.86 -8.06 20.85
C GLU A 225 36.69 -8.34 19.90
N VAL A 226 35.50 -7.91 20.26
CA VAL A 226 34.30 -8.01 19.40
C VAL A 226 34.47 -7.16 18.16
N SER A 227 34.95 -5.93 18.29
CA SER A 227 35.26 -5.01 17.20
C SER A 227 36.26 -5.63 16.21
N ALA A 228 37.35 -6.21 16.70
CA ALA A 228 38.34 -6.86 15.86
C ALA A 228 37.80 -8.12 15.17
N PHE A 229 36.90 -8.87 15.83
CA PHE A 229 36.31 -10.08 15.28
C PHE A 229 35.27 -9.78 14.18
N LEU A 230 34.45 -8.75 14.36
CA LEU A 230 33.36 -8.39 13.43
C LEU A 230 33.79 -7.37 12.38
N ASP A 231 34.99 -6.81 12.46
CA ASP A 231 35.45 -5.68 11.63
C ASP A 231 34.46 -4.49 11.72
N MET A 232 33.92 -4.25 12.93
CA MET A 232 32.91 -3.22 13.23
C MET A 232 33.51 -2.21 14.23
N PRO A 233 33.26 -0.88 14.03
CA PRO A 233 33.71 0.14 14.97
C PRO A 233 33.15 -0.06 16.38
N GLU A 234 33.97 0.18 17.43
CA GLU A 234 33.53 0.07 18.83
C GLU A 234 32.35 1.01 19.17
N GLU A 235 32.27 2.19 18.54
CA GLU A 235 31.14 3.12 18.70
C GLU A 235 29.82 2.49 18.21
N GLU A 236 29.84 1.83 17.03
CA GLU A 236 28.65 1.16 16.49
C GLU A 236 28.21 -0.01 17.36
N ILE A 237 29.15 -0.78 17.90
CA ILE A 237 28.87 -1.88 18.85
C ILE A 237 28.20 -1.34 20.11
N ASN A 238 28.76 -0.26 20.69
CA ASN A 238 28.20 0.37 21.87
C ASN A 238 26.80 0.93 21.62
N ASP A 239 26.59 1.57 20.48
CA ASP A 239 25.29 2.12 20.11
C ASP A 239 24.22 1.03 20.02
N ILE A 240 24.55 -0.10 19.38
CA ILE A 240 23.65 -1.24 19.25
C ILE A 240 23.32 -1.85 20.62
N LEU A 241 24.32 -2.05 21.49
CA LEU A 241 24.13 -2.63 22.82
C LEU A 241 23.30 -1.72 23.74
N ASN A 242 23.54 -0.41 23.72
CA ASN A 242 22.79 0.56 24.52
C ASN A 242 21.31 0.65 24.12
N LEU A 243 20.96 0.35 22.86
CA LEU A 243 19.58 0.31 22.39
C LEU A 243 18.82 -0.93 22.87
N GLY A 244 19.53 -2.04 23.14
CA GLY A 244 18.93 -3.27 23.67
C GLY A 244 18.67 -3.26 25.19
N GLU A 245 19.17 -2.26 25.93
CA GLU A 245 18.96 -2.11 27.39
C GLU A 245 17.80 -1.19 27.76
N GLN A 246 17.09 -0.57 26.79
CA GLN A 246 15.91 0.26 27.03
C GLN A 246 14.62 -0.50 26.75
#